data_45af8d87bb7ed998fc35bc5529517d06
#
_entry.id   45af8d87bb7ed998fc35bc5529517d06
#
_cell.length_a   1.000
_cell.length_b   1.000
_cell.length_c   1.000
_cell.angle_alpha   90.00
_cell.angle_beta   90.00
_cell.angle_gamma   90.00
#
_symmetry.space_group_name_H-M   'P 1'
#
loop_
_entity.id
_entity.type
_entity.pdbx_description
1 polymer ?
#
loop_
_entity_poly.entity_id
_entity_poly.type
_entity_poly.pdbx_seq_one_letter_code
_entity_poly.pdbx_strand_id
1 'polypeptide(L)'
;GIDRSADMLRVAHGKAAGDPGVEFVERDLRDLVGLGPLDAAVCIYDSFNYLLEPEELDEALAGVLAILRPGGLFVFDICTERNSLRYFRDIRDGEQGPGFSYERHSVYEPKTRLQNNHFRICFDEGDALAESHVQHIYPVAEVAARVEDSDFDLLNALDGFTFSKGTEDSDRIH
;
A
#
# COMPACT_ATOMS: atom_id res chain seq x y z
N GLY A 1 9.76 -11.28 -0.38
CA GLY A 1 9.05 -10.03 -0.71
C GLY A 1 8.32 -10.15 -2.05
N ILE A 2 7.22 -9.44 -2.17
CA ILE A 2 6.35 -9.46 -3.36
C ILE A 2 6.14 -8.01 -3.80
N ASP A 3 6.24 -7.74 -5.09
CA ASP A 3 5.89 -6.46 -5.70
C ASP A 3 5.49 -6.70 -7.16
N ARG A 4 4.63 -5.87 -7.71
CA ARG A 4 4.29 -5.91 -9.14
C ARG A 4 5.30 -5.17 -10.03
N SER A 5 6.16 -4.37 -9.43
CA SER A 5 7.19 -3.59 -10.12
C SER A 5 8.51 -4.35 -10.18
N ALA A 6 8.90 -4.79 -11.37
CA ALA A 6 10.21 -5.40 -11.61
C ALA A 6 11.37 -4.47 -11.18
N ASP A 7 11.22 -3.16 -11.36
CA ASP A 7 12.25 -2.18 -10.96
C ASP A 7 12.39 -2.08 -9.45
N MET A 8 11.27 -2.08 -8.71
CA MET A 8 11.30 -2.12 -7.24
C MET A 8 11.95 -3.40 -6.72
N LEU A 9 11.63 -4.54 -7.33
CA LEU A 9 12.25 -5.83 -6.99
C LEU A 9 13.76 -5.84 -7.29
N ARG A 10 14.18 -5.23 -8.39
CA ARG A 10 15.60 -5.08 -8.72
C ARG A 10 16.35 -4.29 -7.64
N VAL A 11 15.76 -3.21 -7.13
CA VAL A 11 16.33 -2.42 -6.02
C VAL A 11 16.33 -3.25 -4.73
N ALA A 12 15.24 -3.98 -4.44
CA ALA A 12 15.13 -4.84 -3.26
C ALA A 12 16.18 -5.95 -3.28
N HIS A 13 16.38 -6.62 -4.42
CA HIS A 13 17.45 -7.60 -4.61
C HIS A 13 18.84 -7.01 -4.32
N GLY A 14 19.11 -5.79 -4.80
CA GLY A 14 20.37 -5.09 -4.52
C GLY A 14 20.59 -4.83 -3.04
N LYS A 15 19.55 -4.48 -2.31
CA LYS A 15 19.61 -4.24 -0.85
C LYS A 15 19.77 -5.52 -0.03
N ALA A 16 19.18 -6.61 -0.48
CA ALA A 16 19.26 -7.92 0.18
C ALA A 16 20.43 -8.78 -0.32
N ALA A 17 21.35 -8.22 -1.11
CA ALA A 17 22.43 -8.96 -1.75
C ALA A 17 23.22 -9.79 -0.75
N GLY A 18 23.20 -11.13 -0.94
CA GLY A 18 23.92 -12.08 -0.11
C GLY A 18 23.14 -12.69 1.04
N ASP A 19 21.88 -12.32 1.26
CA ASP A 19 21.03 -12.99 2.24
C ASP A 19 20.27 -14.17 1.56
N PRO A 20 20.64 -15.44 1.83
CA PRO A 20 19.99 -16.61 1.21
C PRO A 20 18.57 -16.87 1.76
N GLY A 21 18.18 -16.19 2.84
CA GLY A 21 16.84 -16.30 3.44
C GLY A 21 15.80 -15.37 2.84
N VAL A 22 16.18 -14.53 1.86
CA VAL A 22 15.28 -13.55 1.24
C VAL A 22 15.02 -13.90 -0.22
N GLU A 23 13.75 -14.04 -0.55
CA GLU A 23 13.28 -14.23 -1.93
C GLU A 23 12.39 -13.06 -2.34
N PHE A 24 12.43 -12.71 -3.63
CA PHE A 24 11.57 -11.69 -4.23
C PHE A 24 10.86 -12.26 -5.45
N VAL A 25 9.55 -11.98 -5.53
CA VAL A 25 8.69 -12.51 -6.60
C VAL A 25 7.88 -11.38 -7.19
N GLU A 26 7.88 -11.26 -8.53
CA GLU A 26 7.02 -10.34 -9.24
C GLU A 26 5.61 -10.91 -9.30
N ARG A 27 4.68 -10.31 -8.54
CA ARG A 27 3.27 -10.70 -8.48
C ARG A 27 2.40 -9.49 -8.15
N ASP A 28 1.16 -9.54 -8.62
CA ASP A 28 0.10 -8.67 -8.14
C ASP A 28 -0.45 -9.19 -6.80
N LEU A 29 -0.86 -8.29 -5.91
CA LEU A 29 -1.43 -8.63 -4.61
C LEU A 29 -2.70 -9.50 -4.71
N ARG A 30 -3.40 -9.43 -5.84
CA ARG A 30 -4.60 -10.24 -6.15
C ARG A 30 -4.28 -11.65 -6.68
N ASP A 31 -3.03 -11.90 -7.08
CA ASP A 31 -2.58 -13.19 -7.63
C ASP A 31 -1.35 -13.71 -6.89
N LEU A 32 -1.60 -14.33 -5.74
CA LEU A 32 -0.55 -14.91 -4.89
C LEU A 32 -0.52 -16.45 -4.95
N VAL A 33 -1.29 -17.06 -5.84
CA VAL A 33 -1.40 -18.51 -5.96
C VAL A 33 -0.02 -19.17 -6.15
N GLY A 34 0.23 -20.23 -5.37
CA GLY A 34 1.48 -20.99 -5.41
C GLY A 34 2.61 -20.45 -4.53
N LEU A 35 2.40 -19.31 -3.87
CA LEU A 35 3.25 -18.84 -2.80
C LEU A 35 2.76 -19.41 -1.46
N GLY A 36 3.67 -19.81 -0.61
CA GLY A 36 3.28 -20.33 0.71
C GLY A 36 3.31 -21.87 0.80
N PRO A 37 2.84 -22.45 1.93
CA PRO A 37 2.15 -21.78 3.04
C PRO A 37 3.08 -20.94 3.94
N LEU A 38 2.59 -19.78 4.38
CA LEU A 38 3.32 -18.83 5.21
C LEU A 38 2.73 -18.72 6.61
N ASP A 39 3.55 -18.36 7.59
CA ASP A 39 3.11 -18.06 8.97
C ASP A 39 2.45 -16.70 9.10
N ALA A 40 2.94 -15.73 8.32
CA ALA A 40 2.45 -14.36 8.32
C ALA A 40 2.67 -13.68 6.97
N ALA A 41 1.81 -12.71 6.67
CA ALA A 41 1.95 -11.76 5.58
C ALA A 41 1.88 -10.33 6.12
N VAL A 42 2.66 -9.42 5.53
CA VAL A 42 2.67 -8.00 5.88
C VAL A 42 2.58 -7.19 4.60
N CYS A 43 1.60 -6.26 4.55
CA CYS A 43 1.36 -5.38 3.41
C CYS A 43 1.17 -3.95 3.92
N ILE A 44 2.22 -3.14 3.87
CA ILE A 44 2.27 -1.79 4.46
C ILE A 44 2.51 -0.72 3.40
N TYR A 45 2.49 0.55 3.82
CA TYR A 45 2.63 1.73 2.98
C TYR A 45 1.49 1.90 1.97
N ASP A 46 0.24 1.77 2.45
CA ASP A 46 -0.98 2.05 1.69
C ASP A 46 -1.16 1.18 0.43
N SER A 47 -0.53 0.01 0.37
CA SER A 47 -0.62 -0.85 -0.82
C SER A 47 -2.06 -1.23 -1.14
N PHE A 48 -2.90 -1.41 -0.11
CA PHE A 48 -4.34 -1.67 -0.27
C PHE A 48 -5.10 -0.51 -0.91
N ASN A 49 -4.65 0.72 -0.72
CA ASN A 49 -5.28 1.89 -1.35
C ASN A 49 -5.04 1.96 -2.87
N TYR A 50 -4.11 1.18 -3.43
CA TYR A 50 -3.92 1.04 -4.89
C TYR A 50 -4.92 0.09 -5.55
N LEU A 51 -5.70 -0.64 -4.78
CA LEU A 51 -6.86 -1.40 -5.24
C LEU A 51 -8.01 -0.41 -5.40
N LEU A 52 -8.40 -0.12 -6.64
CA LEU A 52 -9.29 1.01 -6.93
C LEU A 52 -10.77 0.64 -6.84
N GLU A 53 -11.08 -0.63 -7.06
CA GLU A 53 -12.43 -1.15 -6.99
C GLU A 53 -12.60 -2.01 -5.72
N PRO A 54 -13.76 -1.93 -5.06
CA PRO A 54 -14.02 -2.70 -3.84
C PRO A 54 -13.81 -4.22 -4.00
N GLU A 55 -14.12 -4.76 -5.15
CA GLU A 55 -13.97 -6.19 -5.46
C GLU A 55 -12.49 -6.61 -5.48
N GLU A 56 -11.59 -5.69 -5.83
CA GLU A 56 -10.14 -5.95 -5.79
C GLU A 56 -9.62 -6.14 -4.35
N LEU A 57 -10.27 -5.51 -3.35
CA LEU A 57 -9.97 -5.77 -1.94
C LEU A 57 -10.31 -7.23 -1.58
N ASP A 58 -11.47 -7.71 -2.03
CA ASP A 58 -11.92 -9.07 -1.76
C ASP A 58 -10.97 -10.08 -2.43
N GLU A 59 -10.55 -9.81 -3.67
CA GLU A 59 -9.56 -10.63 -4.39
C GLU A 59 -8.21 -10.67 -3.65
N ALA A 60 -7.73 -9.53 -3.17
CA ALA A 60 -6.47 -9.45 -2.43
C ALA A 60 -6.55 -10.18 -1.08
N LEU A 61 -7.65 -10.03 -0.33
CA LEU A 61 -7.89 -10.77 0.92
C LEU A 61 -7.91 -12.27 0.66
N ALA A 62 -8.64 -12.73 -0.37
CA ALA A 62 -8.67 -14.14 -0.75
C ALA A 62 -7.29 -14.67 -1.18
N GLY A 63 -6.53 -13.86 -1.93
CA GLY A 63 -5.16 -14.18 -2.35
C GLY A 63 -4.22 -14.37 -1.16
N VAL A 64 -4.27 -13.47 -0.19
CA VAL A 64 -3.45 -13.58 1.04
C VAL A 64 -3.88 -14.78 1.89
N LEU A 65 -5.18 -15.00 2.03
CA LEU A 65 -5.71 -16.15 2.78
C LEU A 65 -5.21 -17.48 2.19
N ALA A 66 -5.18 -17.60 0.86
CA ALA A 66 -4.76 -18.81 0.15
C ALA A 66 -3.28 -19.19 0.39
N ILE A 67 -2.44 -18.22 0.77
CA ILE A 67 -1.01 -18.46 1.03
C ILE A 67 -0.66 -18.55 2.51
N LEU A 68 -1.59 -18.23 3.41
CA LEU A 68 -1.40 -18.38 4.83
C LEU A 68 -1.80 -19.79 5.29
N ARG A 69 -1.06 -20.32 6.27
CA ARG A 69 -1.51 -21.51 6.98
C ARG A 69 -2.66 -21.18 7.94
N PRO A 70 -3.47 -22.16 8.32
CA PRO A 70 -4.52 -21.94 9.34
C PRO A 70 -3.91 -21.35 10.61
N GLY A 71 -4.49 -20.23 11.10
CA GLY A 71 -3.96 -19.46 12.22
C GLY A 71 -2.79 -18.54 11.89
N GLY A 72 -2.43 -18.40 10.61
CA GLY A 72 -1.45 -17.42 10.15
C GLY A 72 -1.97 -15.98 10.31
N LEU A 73 -1.06 -15.01 10.40
CA LEU A 73 -1.39 -13.61 10.64
C LEU A 73 -1.24 -12.79 9.36
N PHE A 74 -2.19 -11.88 9.14
CA PHE A 74 -2.08 -10.85 8.12
C PHE A 74 -2.11 -9.46 8.76
N VAL A 75 -1.13 -8.63 8.44
CA VAL A 75 -1.06 -7.23 8.87
C VAL A 75 -0.98 -6.35 7.64
N PHE A 76 -1.88 -5.39 7.54
CA PHE A 76 -1.84 -4.40 6.46
C PHE A 76 -2.23 -3.02 6.98
N ASP A 77 -1.97 -1.99 6.19
CA ASP A 77 -2.39 -0.65 6.51
C ASP A 77 -3.17 0.02 5.38
N ILE A 78 -3.95 1.01 5.76
CA ILE A 78 -4.66 1.91 4.85
C ILE A 78 -4.50 3.36 5.28
N CYS A 79 -4.38 4.27 4.31
CA CYS A 79 -4.61 5.69 4.51
C CYS A 79 -6.09 5.99 4.67
N THR A 80 -6.41 6.94 5.54
CA THR A 80 -7.78 7.38 5.79
C THR A 80 -8.13 8.66 5.04
N GLU A 81 -9.43 8.99 4.97
CA GLU A 81 -9.89 10.26 4.40
C GLU A 81 -9.34 11.47 5.16
N ARG A 82 -9.21 11.37 6.48
CA ARG A 82 -8.59 12.43 7.30
C ARG A 82 -7.18 12.75 6.83
N ASN A 83 -6.36 11.73 6.59
CA ASN A 83 -5.00 11.91 6.07
C ASN A 83 -5.01 12.63 4.72
N SER A 84 -5.87 12.18 3.80
CA SER A 84 -5.98 12.76 2.46
C SER A 84 -6.44 14.20 2.48
N LEU A 85 -7.46 14.52 3.29
CA LEU A 85 -7.94 15.90 3.47
C LEU A 85 -6.88 16.82 4.09
N ARG A 86 -6.08 16.30 5.00
CA ARG A 86 -5.08 17.07 5.74
C ARG A 86 -3.81 17.31 4.93
N TYR A 87 -3.34 16.30 4.18
CA TYR A 87 -2.01 16.32 3.60
C TYR A 87 -1.99 16.23 2.07
N PHE A 88 -3.13 15.89 1.42
CA PHE A 88 -3.16 15.59 -0.02
C PHE A 88 -4.34 16.23 -0.77
N ARG A 89 -5.08 17.12 -0.12
CA ARG A 89 -6.30 17.70 -0.73
C ARG A 89 -6.02 18.45 -2.04
N ASP A 90 -5.02 19.31 -2.03
CA ASP A 90 -4.43 19.97 -3.21
C ASP A 90 -3.07 20.53 -2.77
N ILE A 91 -2.05 19.70 -2.82
CA ILE A 91 -0.72 20.02 -2.30
C ILE A 91 0.29 19.94 -3.43
N ARG A 92 1.15 20.95 -3.47
CA ARG A 92 2.36 20.94 -4.31
C ARG A 92 3.56 21.03 -3.40
N ASP A 93 4.43 20.06 -3.52
CA ASP A 93 5.70 20.01 -2.79
C ASP A 93 6.78 19.40 -3.67
N GLY A 94 7.98 19.36 -3.15
CA GLY A 94 9.12 18.76 -3.83
C GLY A 94 10.35 18.80 -2.95
N GLU A 95 11.33 18.04 -3.34
CA GLU A 95 12.59 17.92 -2.62
C GLU A 95 13.73 17.75 -3.61
N GLN A 96 14.91 18.18 -3.20
CA GLN A 96 16.14 17.97 -3.92
C GLN A 96 17.02 16.99 -3.14
N GLY A 97 17.32 15.87 -3.78
CA GLY A 97 18.23 14.84 -3.29
C GLY A 97 19.56 14.85 -4.04
N PRO A 98 20.51 14.01 -3.64
CA PRO A 98 21.74 13.82 -4.39
C PRO A 98 21.46 13.17 -5.75
N GLY A 99 21.74 13.90 -6.83
CA GLY A 99 21.58 13.41 -8.21
C GLY A 99 20.18 13.55 -8.81
N PHE A 100 19.19 14.05 -8.05
CA PHE A 100 17.84 14.26 -8.55
C PHE A 100 17.07 15.31 -7.75
N SER A 101 16.00 15.82 -8.37
CA SER A 101 14.94 16.55 -7.68
C SER A 101 13.58 15.98 -8.07
N TYR A 102 12.57 16.15 -7.24
CA TYR A 102 11.20 15.86 -7.65
C TYR A 102 10.25 16.99 -7.26
N GLU A 103 9.21 17.11 -8.06
CA GLU A 103 8.01 17.89 -7.77
C GLU A 103 6.84 16.91 -7.67
N ARG A 104 6.00 17.09 -6.66
CA ARG A 104 4.76 16.33 -6.49
C ARG A 104 3.56 17.26 -6.50
N HIS A 105 2.51 16.86 -7.19
CA HIS A 105 1.19 17.45 -7.07
C HIS A 105 0.20 16.37 -6.67
N SER A 106 -0.33 16.48 -5.46
CA SER A 106 -1.33 15.56 -4.91
C SER A 106 -2.68 16.23 -4.86
N VAL A 107 -3.71 15.53 -5.33
CA VAL A 107 -5.10 15.99 -5.31
C VAL A 107 -5.99 14.87 -4.79
N TYR A 108 -6.72 15.13 -3.73
CA TYR A 108 -7.76 14.23 -3.22
C TYR A 108 -9.15 14.80 -3.56
N GLU A 109 -9.99 13.99 -4.22
CA GLU A 109 -11.37 14.33 -4.57
C GLU A 109 -12.34 13.56 -3.63
N PRO A 110 -13.00 14.25 -2.66
CA PRO A 110 -13.85 13.56 -1.69
C PRO A 110 -15.08 12.86 -2.27
N LYS A 111 -15.58 13.30 -3.43
CA LYS A 111 -16.77 12.67 -4.04
C LYS A 111 -16.49 11.31 -4.63
N THR A 112 -15.33 11.14 -5.22
CA THR A 112 -14.88 9.89 -5.82
C THR A 112 -14.00 9.08 -4.88
N ARG A 113 -13.54 9.69 -3.78
CA ARG A 113 -12.55 9.14 -2.84
C ARG A 113 -11.22 8.76 -3.50
N LEU A 114 -10.91 9.36 -4.65
CA LEU A 114 -9.66 9.13 -5.33
C LEU A 114 -8.61 10.18 -4.96
N GLN A 115 -7.43 9.71 -4.59
CA GLN A 115 -6.24 10.51 -4.40
C GLN A 115 -5.28 10.27 -5.57
N ASN A 116 -4.98 11.35 -6.29
CA ASN A 116 -4.04 11.34 -7.40
C ASN A 116 -2.74 12.01 -6.96
N ASN A 117 -1.61 11.33 -7.15
CA ASN A 117 -0.29 11.86 -6.89
C ASN A 117 0.51 11.84 -8.19
N HIS A 118 0.84 13.03 -8.70
CA HIS A 118 1.65 13.20 -9.90
C HIS A 118 3.05 13.64 -9.51
N PHE A 119 4.05 12.88 -9.94
CA PHE A 119 5.45 13.17 -9.71
C PHE A 119 6.12 13.54 -11.01
N ARG A 120 6.99 14.55 -10.93
CA ARG A 120 7.99 14.86 -11.95
C ARG A 120 9.36 14.76 -11.31
N ILE A 121 10.14 13.79 -11.73
CA ILE A 121 11.48 13.52 -11.21
C ILE A 121 12.47 13.98 -12.28
N CYS A 122 13.40 14.86 -11.92
CA CYS A 122 14.44 15.36 -12.80
C CYS A 122 15.80 14.90 -12.28
N PHE A 123 16.59 14.26 -13.11
CA PHE A 123 17.95 13.84 -12.78
C PHE A 123 18.97 14.91 -13.19
N ASP A 124 20.07 15.02 -12.45
CA ASP A 124 21.14 16.02 -12.73
C ASP A 124 21.76 15.83 -14.13
N GLU A 125 21.69 14.61 -14.69
CA GLU A 125 22.17 14.27 -16.04
C GLU A 125 21.22 14.74 -17.15
N GLY A 126 20.09 15.35 -16.80
CA GLY A 126 19.16 15.99 -17.74
C GLY A 126 17.95 15.15 -18.15
N ASP A 127 17.86 13.90 -17.72
CA ASP A 127 16.68 13.06 -17.94
C ASP A 127 15.56 13.43 -16.96
N ALA A 128 14.31 13.20 -17.37
CA ALA A 128 13.16 13.41 -16.53
C ALA A 128 12.18 12.23 -16.65
N LEU A 129 11.60 11.87 -15.52
CA LEU A 129 10.57 10.83 -15.40
C LEU A 129 9.28 11.45 -14.86
N ALA A 130 8.14 11.05 -15.37
CA ALA A 130 6.83 11.40 -14.84
C ALA A 130 6.12 10.13 -14.38
N GLU A 131 5.61 10.15 -13.16
CA GLU A 131 4.83 9.06 -12.59
C GLU A 131 3.49 9.58 -12.08
N SER A 132 2.49 8.73 -12.14
CA SER A 132 1.16 9.02 -11.60
C SER A 132 0.66 7.83 -10.80
N HIS A 133 0.27 8.10 -9.56
CA HIS A 133 -0.28 7.11 -8.65
C HIS A 133 -1.71 7.49 -8.31
N VAL A 134 -2.62 6.54 -8.40
CA VAL A 134 -4.02 6.70 -8.01
C VAL A 134 -4.28 5.76 -6.84
N GLN A 135 -4.90 6.28 -5.81
CA GLN A 135 -5.28 5.52 -4.63
C GLN A 135 -6.76 5.76 -4.35
N HIS A 136 -7.49 4.71 -3.97
CA HIS A 136 -8.85 4.83 -3.46
C HIS A 136 -8.79 4.86 -1.94
N ILE A 137 -9.37 5.91 -1.36
CA ILE A 137 -9.38 6.14 0.09
C ILE A 137 -10.69 5.57 0.65
N TYR A 138 -10.65 4.31 0.99
CA TYR A 138 -11.82 3.60 1.53
C TYR A 138 -12.16 4.07 2.93
N PRO A 139 -13.46 4.14 3.30
CA PRO A 139 -13.87 4.26 4.70
C PRO A 139 -13.30 3.11 5.52
N VAL A 140 -12.82 3.40 6.73
CA VAL A 140 -12.30 2.37 7.64
C VAL A 140 -13.35 1.28 7.91
N ALA A 141 -14.61 1.70 8.10
CA ALA A 141 -15.73 0.77 8.33
C ALA A 141 -16.00 -0.15 7.13
N GLU A 142 -15.79 0.33 5.91
CA GLU A 142 -15.95 -0.50 4.69
C GLU A 142 -14.87 -1.57 4.61
N VAL A 143 -13.60 -1.20 4.85
CA VAL A 143 -12.50 -2.18 4.84
C VAL A 143 -12.69 -3.20 5.96
N ALA A 144 -13.08 -2.76 7.17
CA ALA A 144 -13.36 -3.66 8.29
C ALA A 144 -14.48 -4.66 7.94
N ALA A 145 -15.58 -4.20 7.34
CA ALA A 145 -16.68 -5.07 6.93
C ALA A 145 -16.23 -6.12 5.90
N ARG A 146 -15.38 -5.75 4.92
CA ARG A 146 -14.85 -6.71 3.95
C ARG A 146 -13.93 -7.75 4.59
N VAL A 147 -13.14 -7.36 5.60
CA VAL A 147 -12.34 -8.33 6.37
C VAL A 147 -13.26 -9.27 7.14
N GLU A 148 -14.32 -8.77 7.78
CA GLU A 148 -15.30 -9.57 8.53
C GLU A 148 -16.14 -10.49 7.62
N ASP A 149 -16.41 -10.07 6.37
CA ASP A 149 -17.12 -10.86 5.36
C ASP A 149 -16.22 -11.93 4.69
N SER A 150 -14.90 -11.80 4.85
CA SER A 150 -13.93 -12.81 4.39
C SER A 150 -13.75 -13.93 5.42
N ASP A 151 -12.90 -14.91 5.12
CA ASP A 151 -12.54 -15.98 6.05
C ASP A 151 -11.44 -15.56 7.06
N PHE A 152 -11.17 -14.24 7.21
CA PHE A 152 -10.30 -13.70 8.25
C PHE A 152 -11.09 -13.32 9.51
N ASP A 153 -10.48 -13.53 10.67
CA ASP A 153 -10.92 -12.93 11.93
C ASP A 153 -10.24 -11.56 12.10
N LEU A 154 -10.99 -10.48 12.13
CA LEU A 154 -10.44 -9.14 12.41
C LEU A 154 -10.06 -9.05 13.89
N LEU A 155 -8.76 -9.07 14.17
CA LEU A 155 -8.26 -9.05 15.55
C LEU A 155 -8.19 -7.62 16.10
N ASN A 156 -7.67 -6.69 15.34
CA ASN A 156 -7.49 -5.30 15.76
C ASN A 156 -7.51 -4.35 14.55
N ALA A 157 -7.94 -3.12 14.81
CA ALA A 157 -7.71 -1.96 13.96
C ALA A 157 -7.05 -0.88 14.82
N LEU A 158 -5.79 -0.57 14.53
CA LEU A 158 -4.94 0.28 15.36
C LEU A 158 -4.63 1.60 14.65
N ASP A 159 -4.54 2.69 15.44
CA ASP A 159 -4.23 4.02 14.96
C ASP A 159 -2.74 4.18 14.68
N GLY A 160 -2.38 4.37 13.43
CA GLY A 160 -1.02 4.64 13.00
C GLY A 160 -0.04 3.60 13.54
N PHE A 161 1.08 4.08 14.08
CA PHE A 161 2.10 3.24 14.72
C PHE A 161 1.91 3.13 16.24
N THR A 162 0.67 3.17 16.71
CA THR A 162 0.31 3.08 18.13
C THR A 162 -0.49 1.81 18.41
N PHE A 163 -0.72 1.52 19.69
CA PHE A 163 -1.65 0.47 20.14
C PHE A 163 -3.03 1.02 20.51
N SER A 164 -3.32 2.28 20.16
CA SER A 164 -4.64 2.86 20.36
C SER A 164 -5.60 2.34 19.30
N LYS A 165 -6.90 2.33 19.63
CA LYS A 165 -7.91 1.94 18.66
C LYS A 165 -7.95 2.91 17.48
N GLY A 166 -7.88 2.38 16.27
CA GLY A 166 -8.04 3.13 15.03
C GLY A 166 -9.50 3.54 14.79
N THR A 167 -9.68 4.69 14.20
CA THR A 167 -10.99 5.27 13.86
C THR A 167 -10.87 6.08 12.56
N GLU A 168 -12.00 6.60 12.05
CA GLU A 168 -12.01 7.55 10.92
C GLU A 168 -11.21 8.84 11.22
N ASP A 169 -10.94 9.11 12.50
CA ASP A 169 -10.10 10.24 12.95
C ASP A 169 -8.60 9.92 13.00
N SER A 170 -8.18 8.71 12.67
CA SER A 170 -6.79 8.33 12.52
C SER A 170 -6.26 8.76 11.14
N ASP A 171 -4.98 9.08 11.02
CA ASP A 171 -4.39 9.39 9.71
C ASP A 171 -4.12 8.08 8.93
N ARG A 172 -3.91 6.96 9.63
CA ARG A 172 -3.63 5.63 9.10
C ARG A 172 -4.19 4.56 10.03
N ILE A 173 -4.63 3.46 9.49
CA ILE A 173 -5.09 2.28 10.23
C ILE A 173 -4.22 1.08 9.86
N HIS A 174 -3.79 0.35 10.88
CA HIS A 174 -3.12 -0.94 10.77
C HIS A 174 -4.02 -2.05 11.27
#